data_e867d9991eb02a3cfa3d3b2707b03d22
#
_entry.id   e867d9991eb02a3cfa3d3b2707b03d22
#
_cell.length_a   1.000
_cell.length_b   1.000
_cell.length_c   1.000
_cell.angle_alpha   90.00
_cell.angle_beta   90.00
_cell.angle_gamma   90.00
#
_symmetry.space_group_name_H-M   'P 1'
#
loop_
_entity.id
_entity.type
_entity.pdbx_description
1 polymer ?
#
loop_
_entity_poly.entity_id
_entity_poly.type
_entity_poly.pdbx_seq_one_letter_code
_entity_poly.pdbx_strand_id
1 'polypeptide(L)'
;MTKDRDEVIRELIDIQYTRNEMDFHRSTFRVRGDTLEIFPANSSDTAVRVEFFGDEIDRISEIDVLTGEIKCQRSHISIFPASHYVVPAEQIQRAAVAIEEELKERVEYFKSEDKLLEAQRISERTNFDIEMMKETDSVQESKYSRHRQEFKARTAAIHTAGLFWR
;
A
#
# COMPACT_ATOMS: atom_id res chain seq x y z
N MET A 1 16.68 -2.23 17.63
CA MET A 1 16.05 -1.16 16.82
C MET A 1 14.77 -0.79 17.52
N THR A 2 14.71 0.42 17.99
CA THR A 2 13.52 0.97 18.65
C THR A 2 12.45 1.21 17.60
N LYS A 3 11.44 0.38 17.56
CA LYS A 3 10.24 0.56 16.73
C LYS A 3 9.05 0.19 17.60
N ASP A 4 8.23 1.19 17.87
CA ASP A 4 7.05 1.04 18.70
C ASP A 4 6.02 0.11 18.02
N ARG A 5 5.34 -0.68 18.83
CA ARG A 5 4.27 -1.59 18.38
C ARG A 5 3.19 -0.85 17.59
N ASP A 6 2.79 0.33 18.03
CA ASP A 6 1.74 1.11 17.40
C ASP A 6 2.19 1.69 16.04
N GLU A 7 3.49 1.97 15.88
CA GLU A 7 4.09 2.34 14.60
C GLU A 7 4.02 1.18 13.60
N VAL A 8 4.38 -0.03 14.04
CA VAL A 8 4.29 -1.24 13.21
C VAL A 8 2.84 -1.53 12.81
N ILE A 9 1.88 -1.33 13.71
CA ILE A 9 0.46 -1.51 13.40
C ILE A 9 0.00 -0.51 12.34
N ARG A 10 0.40 0.76 12.42
CA ARG A 10 0.06 1.78 11.39
C ARG A 10 0.63 1.40 10.04
N GLU A 11 1.90 1.00 9.99
CA GLU A 11 2.52 0.53 8.74
C GLU A 11 1.80 -0.67 8.13
N LEU A 12 1.33 -1.61 8.95
CA LEU A 12 0.53 -2.74 8.46
C LEU A 12 -0.80 -2.30 7.86
N ILE A 13 -1.47 -1.33 8.48
CA ILE A 13 -2.71 -0.75 7.95
C ILE A 13 -2.43 -0.02 6.63
N ASP A 14 -1.34 0.74 6.54
CA ASP A 14 -0.93 1.47 5.33
C ASP A 14 -0.68 0.52 4.14
N ILE A 15 -0.16 -0.68 4.41
CA ILE A 15 0.00 -1.73 3.39
C ILE A 15 -1.21 -2.65 3.26
N GLN A 16 -2.38 -2.21 3.74
CA GLN A 16 -3.69 -2.85 3.58
C GLN A 16 -3.87 -4.19 4.32
N TYR A 17 -3.18 -4.39 5.44
CA TYR A 17 -3.50 -5.46 6.35
C TYR A 17 -4.67 -5.07 7.24
N THR A 18 -5.56 -6.03 7.49
CA THR A 18 -6.73 -5.83 8.34
C THR A 18 -6.51 -6.46 9.72
N ARG A 19 -6.86 -5.73 10.77
CA ARG A 19 -6.85 -6.29 12.12
C ARG A 19 -8.02 -7.25 12.30
N ASN A 20 -7.74 -8.49 12.65
CA ASN A 20 -8.75 -9.49 12.93
C ASN A 20 -8.29 -10.44 14.03
N GLU A 21 -8.97 -10.40 15.18
CA GLU A 21 -8.64 -11.23 16.35
C GLU A 21 -9.28 -12.62 16.28
N MET A 22 -10.39 -12.75 15.55
CA MET A 22 -11.23 -13.96 15.52
C MET A 22 -10.87 -14.87 14.35
N ASP A 23 -10.70 -14.29 13.16
CA ASP A 23 -10.43 -15.02 11.93
C ASP A 23 -9.06 -14.63 11.38
N PHE A 24 -8.06 -15.47 11.69
CA PHE A 24 -6.68 -15.23 11.31
C PHE A 24 -6.37 -15.88 9.96
N HIS A 25 -6.47 -15.08 8.90
CA HIS A 25 -6.22 -15.49 7.53
C HIS A 25 -5.19 -14.58 6.85
N ARG A 26 -4.85 -14.87 5.58
CA ARG A 26 -3.85 -14.07 4.84
C ARG A 26 -4.26 -12.59 4.79
N SER A 27 -3.26 -11.74 4.88
CA SER A 27 -3.42 -10.27 4.89
C SER A 27 -4.12 -9.74 6.14
N THR A 28 -4.13 -10.53 7.23
CA THR A 28 -4.60 -10.05 8.52
C THR A 28 -3.49 -10.06 9.56
N PHE A 29 -3.70 -9.26 10.60
CA PHE A 29 -2.88 -9.29 11.80
C PHE A 29 -3.75 -9.28 13.04
N ARG A 30 -3.21 -9.79 14.14
CA ARG A 30 -3.85 -9.75 15.46
C ARG A 30 -2.86 -9.32 16.53
N VAL A 31 -3.38 -8.69 17.58
CA VAL A 31 -2.57 -8.15 18.68
C VAL A 31 -2.99 -8.80 19.99
N ARG A 32 -2.06 -9.40 20.70
CA ARG A 32 -2.29 -10.02 22.00
C ARG A 32 -1.26 -9.52 23.00
N GLY A 33 -1.61 -8.49 23.76
CA GLY A 33 -0.67 -7.83 24.67
C GLY A 33 0.50 -7.22 23.91
N ASP A 34 1.71 -7.63 24.25
CA ASP A 34 2.94 -7.16 23.60
C ASP A 34 3.37 -8.04 22.41
N THR A 35 2.46 -8.89 21.93
CA THR A 35 2.71 -9.79 20.80
C THR A 35 1.83 -9.40 19.62
N LEU A 36 2.46 -9.20 18.46
CA LEU A 36 1.82 -8.95 17.18
C LEU A 36 2.02 -10.17 16.28
N GLU A 37 0.94 -10.75 15.80
CA GLU A 37 0.98 -11.85 14.84
C GLU A 37 0.43 -11.38 13.50
N ILE A 38 1.19 -11.63 12.45
CA ILE A 38 0.91 -11.18 11.09
C ILE A 38 0.85 -12.41 10.19
N PHE A 39 -0.23 -12.54 9.40
CA PHE A 39 -0.29 -13.57 8.38
C PHE A 39 0.02 -12.96 7.01
N PRO A 40 1.25 -13.14 6.50
CA PRO A 40 1.66 -12.51 5.25
C PRO A 40 0.80 -12.92 4.07
N ALA A 41 0.55 -12.00 3.15
CA ALA A 41 -0.25 -12.24 1.94
C ALA A 41 0.34 -13.32 1.03
N ASN A 42 1.67 -13.45 1.04
CA ASN A 42 2.43 -14.40 0.22
C ASN A 42 2.70 -15.75 0.93
N SER A 43 2.21 -15.95 2.15
CA SER A 43 2.36 -17.20 2.89
C SER A 43 1.10 -18.04 2.85
N SER A 44 1.24 -19.37 2.95
CA SER A 44 0.13 -20.32 2.98
C SER A 44 -0.14 -20.90 4.37
N ASP A 45 0.89 -21.09 5.15
CA ASP A 45 0.88 -21.87 6.41
C ASP A 45 1.76 -21.26 7.51
N THR A 46 2.44 -20.17 7.21
CA THR A 46 3.40 -19.54 8.12
C THR A 46 2.97 -18.11 8.42
N ALA A 47 2.86 -17.78 9.70
CA ALA A 47 2.68 -16.42 10.17
C ALA A 47 3.95 -15.92 10.86
N VAL A 48 4.01 -14.61 11.04
CA VAL A 48 5.10 -13.90 11.69
C VAL A 48 4.63 -13.46 13.06
N ARG A 49 5.36 -13.82 14.10
CA ARG A 49 5.15 -13.33 15.46
C ARG A 49 6.25 -12.36 15.82
N VAL A 50 5.85 -11.16 16.20
CA VAL A 50 6.74 -10.10 16.69
C VAL A 50 6.41 -9.87 18.15
N GLU A 51 7.39 -10.09 19.02
CA GLU A 51 7.28 -9.88 20.46
C GLU A 51 7.97 -8.57 20.81
N PHE A 52 7.28 -7.71 21.56
CA PHE A 52 7.77 -6.40 21.98
C PHE A 52 8.11 -6.40 23.45
N PHE A 53 9.13 -5.65 23.81
CA PHE A 53 9.45 -5.31 25.20
C PHE A 53 9.52 -3.78 25.33
N GLY A 54 8.43 -3.20 25.85
CA GLY A 54 8.24 -1.75 25.79
C GLY A 54 8.15 -1.25 24.34
N ASP A 55 9.02 -0.31 23.99
CA ASP A 55 9.07 0.31 22.65
C ASP A 55 10.11 -0.35 21.73
N GLU A 56 10.52 -1.59 22.04
CA GLU A 56 11.52 -2.31 21.23
C GLU A 56 11.02 -3.68 20.82
N ILE A 57 11.41 -4.08 19.61
CA ILE A 57 11.20 -5.45 19.14
C ILE A 57 12.23 -6.35 19.85
N ASP A 58 11.75 -7.26 20.70
CA ASP A 58 12.57 -8.24 21.38
C ASP A 58 12.87 -9.45 20.49
N ARG A 59 11.82 -9.98 19.84
CA ARG A 59 11.96 -11.20 19.04
C ARG A 59 11.03 -11.20 17.83
N ILE A 60 11.56 -11.76 16.74
CA ILE A 60 10.77 -12.06 15.52
C ILE A 60 10.86 -13.57 15.27
N SER A 61 9.71 -14.23 15.12
CA SER A 61 9.62 -15.66 14.90
C SER A 61 8.65 -15.98 13.77
N GLU A 62 8.98 -17.00 12.97
CA GLU A 62 8.02 -17.61 12.05
C GLU A 62 7.31 -18.74 12.80
N ILE A 63 5.99 -18.71 12.77
CA ILE A 63 5.13 -19.69 13.45
C ILE A 63 4.24 -20.41 12.43
N ASP A 64 3.89 -21.64 12.77
CA ASP A 64 2.84 -22.35 12.06
C ASP A 64 1.47 -21.76 12.42
N VAL A 65 0.63 -21.47 11.41
CA VAL A 65 -0.67 -20.81 11.61
C VAL A 65 -1.66 -21.69 12.38
N LEU A 66 -1.59 -23.00 12.19
CA LEU A 66 -2.54 -23.96 12.77
C LEU A 66 -2.16 -24.32 14.20
N THR A 67 -0.86 -24.60 14.43
CA THR A 67 -0.37 -25.09 15.73
C THR A 67 0.15 -23.97 16.62
N GLY A 68 0.55 -22.84 16.03
CA GLY A 68 1.22 -21.74 16.74
C GLY A 68 2.67 -22.05 17.12
N GLU A 69 3.21 -23.19 16.69
CA GLU A 69 4.59 -23.58 16.98
C GLU A 69 5.60 -22.71 16.23
N ILE A 70 6.70 -22.40 16.90
CA ILE A 70 7.79 -21.62 16.32
C ILE A 70 8.57 -22.52 15.35
N LYS A 71 8.53 -22.19 14.05
CA LYS A 71 9.32 -22.87 13.02
C LYS A 71 10.78 -22.40 13.03
N CYS A 72 10.99 -21.08 13.10
CA CYS A 72 12.32 -20.50 13.19
C CYS A 72 12.28 -19.08 13.79
N GLN A 73 13.43 -18.64 14.29
CA GLN A 73 13.64 -17.24 14.71
C GLN A 73 14.36 -16.49 13.59
N ARG A 74 14.00 -15.21 13.43
CA ARG A 74 14.57 -14.32 12.43
C ARG A 74 15.12 -13.05 13.08
N SER A 75 16.22 -12.53 12.54
CA SER A 75 16.74 -11.22 12.94
C SER A 75 16.04 -10.09 12.19
N HIS A 76 15.48 -10.36 11.02
CA HIS A 76 14.74 -9.43 10.18
C HIS A 76 13.71 -10.19 9.34
N ILE A 77 12.64 -9.51 8.95
CA ILE A 77 11.63 -10.04 8.06
C ILE A 77 11.07 -8.94 7.18
N SER A 78 10.66 -9.31 5.96
CA SER A 78 10.00 -8.40 5.02
C SER A 78 8.53 -8.78 4.91
N ILE A 79 7.64 -7.86 5.22
CA ILE A 79 6.20 -8.01 5.01
C ILE A 79 5.81 -7.25 3.76
N PHE A 80 5.28 -7.98 2.78
CA PHE A 80 4.83 -7.41 1.52
C PHE A 80 3.39 -6.92 1.64
N PRO A 81 3.00 -5.88 0.89
CA PRO A 81 1.64 -5.38 0.89
C PRO A 81 0.59 -6.46 0.62
N ALA A 82 -0.57 -6.35 1.27
CA ALA A 82 -1.69 -7.28 1.11
C ALA A 82 -2.32 -7.24 -0.30
N SER A 83 -2.16 -6.11 -0.99
CA SER A 83 -2.63 -5.89 -2.34
C SER A 83 -1.49 -5.44 -3.26
N HIS A 84 -1.49 -5.90 -4.51
CA HIS A 84 -0.53 -5.47 -5.53
C HIS A 84 -0.68 -4.01 -5.97
N TYR A 85 -1.68 -3.30 -5.45
CA TYR A 85 -2.06 -1.94 -5.85
C TYR A 85 -2.01 -0.93 -4.71
N VAL A 86 -1.32 -1.24 -3.62
CA VAL A 86 -1.13 -0.28 -2.53
C VAL A 86 -0.12 0.77 -2.96
N VAL A 87 -0.56 2.00 -3.04
CA VAL A 87 0.26 3.17 -3.33
C VAL A 87 0.19 4.09 -2.12
N PRO A 88 1.34 4.50 -1.53
CA PRO A 88 1.35 5.46 -0.45
C PRO A 88 0.63 6.77 -0.82
N ALA A 89 -0.14 7.34 0.11
CA ALA A 89 -0.91 8.56 -0.10
C ALA A 89 -0.08 9.73 -0.67
N GLU A 90 1.17 9.86 -0.22
CA GLU A 90 2.09 10.87 -0.76
C GLU A 90 2.38 10.72 -2.26
N GLN A 91 2.37 9.49 -2.76
CA GLN A 91 2.61 9.24 -4.18
C GLN A 91 1.36 9.50 -5.01
N ILE A 92 0.18 9.23 -4.46
CA ILE A 92 -1.09 9.59 -5.07
C ILE A 92 -1.16 11.12 -5.24
N GLN A 93 -0.79 11.87 -4.21
CA GLN A 93 -0.74 13.33 -4.29
C GLN A 93 0.27 13.83 -5.31
N ARG A 94 1.49 13.27 -5.35
CA ARG A 94 2.49 13.63 -6.37
C ARG A 94 2.02 13.30 -7.79
N ALA A 95 1.38 12.15 -7.98
CA ALA A 95 0.80 11.77 -9.25
C ALA A 95 -0.34 12.71 -9.66
N ALA A 96 -1.22 13.09 -8.73
CA ALA A 96 -2.30 14.03 -8.99
C ALA A 96 -1.78 15.39 -9.46
N VAL A 97 -0.75 15.94 -8.81
CA VAL A 97 -0.12 17.22 -9.21
C VAL A 97 0.50 17.10 -10.61
N ALA A 98 1.22 16.03 -10.91
CA ALA A 98 1.81 15.81 -12.23
C ALA A 98 0.74 15.70 -13.34
N ILE A 99 -0.38 15.04 -13.04
CA ILE A 99 -1.51 14.93 -13.96
C ILE A 99 -2.19 16.29 -14.18
N GLU A 100 -2.33 17.11 -13.12
CA GLU A 100 -2.88 18.48 -13.24
C GLU A 100 -2.00 19.39 -14.12
N GLU A 101 -0.69 19.26 -14.04
CA GLU A 101 0.26 20.01 -14.89
C GLU A 101 0.14 19.57 -16.37
N GLU A 102 0.16 18.25 -16.62
CA GLU A 102 -0.02 17.71 -17.97
C GLU A 102 -1.39 18.10 -18.57
N LEU A 103 -2.44 18.08 -17.74
CA LEU A 103 -3.77 18.51 -18.16
C LEU A 103 -3.79 19.95 -18.67
N LYS A 104 -3.13 20.89 -17.98
CA LYS A 104 -3.05 22.30 -18.38
C LYS A 104 -2.40 22.43 -19.76
N GLU A 105 -1.26 21.77 -19.97
CA GLU A 105 -0.57 21.78 -21.26
C GLU A 105 -1.46 21.21 -22.39
N ARG A 106 -2.17 20.11 -22.11
CA ARG A 106 -3.06 19.49 -23.09
C ARG A 106 -4.28 20.35 -23.42
N VAL A 107 -4.87 21.00 -22.43
CA VAL A 107 -6.01 21.92 -22.63
C VAL A 107 -5.58 23.11 -23.47
N GLU A 108 -4.39 23.69 -23.22
CA GLU A 108 -3.83 24.79 -24.01
C GLU A 108 -3.57 24.37 -25.47
N TYR A 109 -3.00 23.18 -25.67
CA TYR A 109 -2.81 22.61 -26.99
C TYR A 109 -4.13 22.47 -27.77
N PHE A 110 -5.17 21.88 -27.17
CA PHE A 110 -6.47 21.75 -27.84
C PHE A 110 -7.14 23.08 -28.11
N LYS A 111 -6.96 24.08 -27.26
CA LYS A 111 -7.44 25.45 -27.50
C LYS A 111 -6.70 26.12 -28.66
N SER A 112 -5.39 25.89 -28.80
CA SER A 112 -4.61 26.44 -29.93
C SER A 112 -4.98 25.79 -31.26
N GLU A 113 -5.48 24.57 -31.27
CA GLU A 113 -6.00 23.84 -32.42
C GLU A 113 -7.49 24.09 -32.70
N ASP A 114 -8.11 25.03 -31.98
CA ASP A 114 -9.53 25.38 -32.08
C ASP A 114 -10.50 24.24 -31.73
N LYS A 115 -10.01 23.25 -30.95
CA LYS A 115 -10.74 22.06 -30.48
C LYS A 115 -11.30 22.28 -29.08
N LEU A 116 -12.21 23.25 -28.95
CA LEU A 116 -12.73 23.68 -27.64
C LEU A 116 -13.54 22.57 -26.93
N LEU A 117 -14.23 21.72 -27.66
CA LEU A 117 -15.06 20.66 -27.12
C LEU A 117 -14.20 19.54 -26.54
N GLU A 118 -13.11 19.19 -27.21
CA GLU A 118 -12.11 18.22 -26.74
C GLU A 118 -11.38 18.74 -25.51
N ALA A 119 -11.02 20.05 -25.50
CA ALA A 119 -10.40 20.69 -24.33
C ALA A 119 -11.30 20.62 -23.09
N GLN A 120 -12.61 20.91 -23.26
CA GLN A 120 -13.57 20.82 -22.17
C GLN A 120 -13.72 19.38 -21.66
N ARG A 121 -13.92 18.41 -22.56
CA ARG A 121 -14.12 17.00 -22.20
C ARG A 121 -12.92 16.41 -21.45
N ILE A 122 -11.70 16.68 -21.92
CA ILE A 122 -10.51 16.17 -21.23
C ILE A 122 -10.36 16.82 -19.86
N SER A 123 -10.65 18.11 -19.73
CA SER A 123 -10.59 18.84 -18.47
C SER A 123 -11.58 18.28 -17.45
N GLU A 124 -12.85 18.14 -17.79
CA GLU A 124 -13.89 17.63 -16.91
C GLU A 124 -13.59 16.20 -16.44
N ARG A 125 -13.19 15.34 -17.38
CA ARG A 125 -12.92 13.93 -17.09
C ARG A 125 -11.69 13.74 -16.22
N THR A 126 -10.59 14.41 -16.54
CA THR A 126 -9.35 14.28 -15.79
C THR A 126 -9.49 14.88 -14.38
N ASN A 127 -10.19 15.99 -14.22
CA ASN A 127 -10.46 16.56 -12.90
C ASN A 127 -11.29 15.60 -12.03
N PHE A 128 -12.31 14.97 -12.61
CA PHE A 128 -13.08 13.96 -11.90
C PHE A 128 -12.21 12.75 -11.48
N ASP A 129 -11.33 12.27 -12.36
CA ASP A 129 -10.42 11.16 -12.06
C ASP A 129 -9.42 11.52 -10.96
N ILE A 130 -8.90 12.77 -10.95
CA ILE A 130 -8.01 13.28 -9.89
C ILE A 130 -8.75 13.35 -8.54
N GLU A 131 -9.99 13.81 -8.55
CA GLU A 131 -10.83 13.88 -7.35
C GLU A 131 -11.07 12.48 -6.77
N MET A 132 -11.44 11.53 -7.62
CA MET A 132 -11.59 10.13 -7.24
C MET A 132 -10.29 9.50 -6.72
N MET A 133 -9.12 9.87 -7.29
CA MET A 133 -7.83 9.40 -6.78
C MET A 133 -7.51 9.95 -5.39
N LYS A 134 -7.90 11.18 -5.09
CA LYS A 134 -7.70 11.82 -3.78
C LYS A 134 -8.66 11.27 -2.71
N GLU A 135 -9.85 10.85 -3.11
CA GLU A 135 -10.85 10.27 -2.19
C GLU A 135 -10.61 8.79 -1.88
N THR A 136 -10.01 8.07 -2.81
CA THR A 136 -9.72 6.63 -2.65
C THR A 136 -8.28 6.43 -2.24
N ASP A 137 -8.01 6.03 -1.00
CA ASP A 137 -6.67 5.66 -0.51
C ASP A 137 -6.05 4.47 -1.26
N SER A 138 -6.80 3.83 -2.12
CA SER A 138 -6.33 2.76 -2.98
C SER A 138 -6.77 3.00 -4.42
N VAL A 139 -5.83 2.99 -5.36
CA VAL A 139 -6.12 2.96 -6.79
C VAL A 139 -6.69 1.59 -7.16
N GLN A 140 -7.95 1.34 -6.79
CA GLN A 140 -8.68 0.21 -7.31
C GLN A 140 -9.18 0.57 -8.72
N GLU A 141 -8.60 -0.12 -9.69
CA GLU A 141 -9.05 -0.17 -11.10
C GLU A 141 -9.54 1.15 -11.72
N SER A 142 -8.62 2.04 -11.98
CA SER A 142 -8.90 3.10 -12.95
C SER A 142 -9.09 2.48 -14.34
N LYS A 143 -10.26 2.66 -14.93
CA LYS A 143 -10.63 2.15 -16.26
C LYS A 143 -9.85 2.78 -17.43
N TYR A 144 -8.80 3.57 -17.17
CA TYR A 144 -8.08 4.35 -18.16
C TYR A 144 -6.70 3.79 -18.50
N SER A 145 -6.58 3.21 -19.69
CA SER A 145 -5.47 2.36 -20.10
C SER A 145 -4.15 3.08 -20.43
N ARG A 146 -4.10 4.39 -20.70
CA ARG A 146 -2.86 5.08 -21.07
C ARG A 146 -2.08 5.56 -19.85
N HIS A 147 -2.70 6.26 -18.93
CA HIS A 147 -2.08 6.67 -17.66
C HIS A 147 -1.79 5.47 -16.76
N ARG A 148 -2.55 4.38 -16.91
CA ARG A 148 -2.36 3.12 -16.20
C ARG A 148 -1.01 2.45 -16.51
N GLN A 149 -0.48 2.58 -17.72
CA GLN A 149 0.81 1.97 -18.08
C GLN A 149 1.99 2.75 -17.50
N GLU A 150 1.98 4.08 -17.55
CA GLU A 150 3.01 4.91 -16.93
C GLU A 150 2.96 4.87 -15.41
N PHE A 151 1.76 4.89 -14.84
CA PHE A 151 1.55 4.74 -13.41
C PHE A 151 1.98 3.35 -12.93
N LYS A 152 1.66 2.27 -13.66
CA LYS A 152 2.15 0.92 -13.35
C LYS A 152 3.67 0.80 -13.44
N ALA A 153 4.31 1.42 -14.40
CA ALA A 153 5.77 1.38 -14.53
C ALA A 153 6.47 2.12 -13.36
N ARG A 154 5.92 3.25 -12.91
CA ARG A 154 6.40 3.97 -11.73
C ARG A 154 6.10 3.26 -10.43
N THR A 155 4.94 2.63 -10.31
CA THR A 155 4.50 1.89 -9.12
C THR A 155 5.21 0.54 -8.99
N ALA A 156 5.52 -0.14 -10.09
CA ALA A 156 6.28 -1.39 -10.07
C ALA A 156 7.69 -1.22 -9.48
N ALA A 157 8.32 -0.05 -9.69
CA ALA A 157 9.61 0.27 -9.08
C ALA A 157 9.56 0.40 -7.54
N ILE A 158 8.38 0.55 -6.96
CA ILE A 158 8.15 0.78 -5.52
C ILE A 158 7.60 -0.48 -4.85
N HIS A 159 6.96 -1.38 -5.59
CA HIS A 159 6.44 -2.65 -5.09
C HIS A 159 7.52 -3.66 -4.66
N THR A 160 8.79 -3.39 -5.00
CA THR A 160 9.93 -4.16 -4.49
C THR A 160 10.37 -3.74 -3.09
N ALA A 161 9.83 -2.65 -2.55
CA ALA A 161 10.12 -2.20 -1.20
C ALA A 161 9.11 -2.79 -0.21
N GLY A 162 9.34 -4.02 0.22
CA GLY A 162 8.68 -4.57 1.40
C GLY A 162 9.10 -3.81 2.66
N LEU A 163 8.26 -3.83 3.70
CA LEU A 163 8.63 -3.34 5.02
C LEU A 163 9.77 -4.20 5.58
N PHE A 164 10.93 -3.57 5.77
CA PHE A 164 12.11 -4.20 6.35
C PHE A 164 12.17 -3.88 7.84
N TRP A 165 12.00 -4.89 8.68
CA TRP A 165 12.24 -4.78 10.11
C TRP A 165 13.51 -5.53 10.50
N ARG A 166 14.37 -4.84 11.21
CA ARG A 166 15.59 -5.37 11.80
C ARG A 166 15.50 -5.40 13.29
#